data_acbc06f812b2b78758e6ecd2ad4a22b3
#
_entry.id   acbc06f812b2b78758e6ecd2ad4a22b3
#
_cell.length_a   1.000
_cell.length_b   1.000
_cell.length_c   1.000
_cell.angle_alpha   90.00
_cell.angle_beta   90.00
_cell.angle_gamma   90.00
#
_symmetry.space_group_name_H-M   'P 1'
#
loop_
_entity.id
_entity.type
_entity.pdbx_description
1 polymer ?
#
loop_
_entity_poly.entity_id
_entity_poly.type
_entity_poly.pdbx_seq_one_letter_code
_entity_poly.pdbx_strand_id
1 'polypeptide(L)'
;MTALGSKISGRECVVIPNDLRLRVAYRGLYTCPDVVVICGKPQFVDGERDTLINPTMLVEVLSPSTEAYHRGFKSAQYRQIESLREYALVSQKEPRIEIFERRENRQWLMSEAAGLDAGCCFQSIDCGILLADVYQSVAFGESAPR
;
A
#
# COMPACT_ATOMS: atom_id res chain seq x y z
N MET A 1 -0.78 0.46 9.78
CA MET A 1 -0.02 -0.79 9.96
C MET A 1 1.20 -0.54 10.81
N THR A 2 1.10 -0.96 12.05
CA THR A 2 2.18 -0.73 13.00
C THR A 2 3.46 -1.51 12.65
N ALA A 3 3.30 -2.72 12.08
CA ALA A 3 4.45 -3.54 11.70
C ALA A 3 5.33 -2.81 10.69
N LEU A 4 4.73 -2.20 9.67
CA LEU A 4 5.47 -1.47 8.66
C LEU A 4 6.15 -0.24 9.26
N GLY A 5 5.42 0.51 10.07
CA GLY A 5 5.97 1.71 10.71
C GLY A 5 7.16 1.41 11.57
N SER A 6 7.12 0.34 12.38
CA SER A 6 8.24 0.02 13.23
C SER A 6 9.44 -0.50 12.43
N LYS A 7 9.21 -1.12 11.27
CA LYS A 7 10.30 -1.65 10.45
C LYS A 7 11.10 -0.55 9.74
N ILE A 8 10.47 0.54 9.35
CA ILE A 8 11.16 1.60 8.60
C ILE A 8 11.43 2.85 9.43
N SER A 9 11.08 2.81 10.69
CA SER A 9 11.37 3.88 11.63
C SER A 9 12.87 4.16 11.67
N GLY A 10 13.27 5.42 11.55
CA GLY A 10 14.67 5.81 11.51
C GLY A 10 15.28 5.90 10.13
N ARG A 11 14.55 5.48 9.09
CA ARG A 11 14.98 5.67 7.71
C ARG A 11 14.43 6.99 7.17
N GLU A 12 14.81 7.32 5.94
CA GLU A 12 14.31 8.54 5.30
C GLU A 12 12.86 8.41 4.85
N CYS A 13 12.18 7.36 5.22
CA CYS A 13 10.80 7.10 4.83
C CYS A 13 9.88 7.25 6.01
N VAL A 14 8.67 7.76 5.75
CA VAL A 14 7.64 8.00 6.75
C VAL A 14 6.39 7.24 6.34
N VAL A 15 5.77 6.58 7.31
CA VAL A 15 4.50 5.87 7.12
C VAL A 15 3.38 6.76 7.66
N ILE A 16 2.39 7.03 6.82
CA ILE A 16 1.24 7.85 7.21
C ILE A 16 -0.01 6.98 7.06
N PRO A 17 -0.76 6.78 8.16
CA PRO A 17 -2.01 6.03 8.05
C PRO A 17 -3.11 6.89 7.44
N ASN A 18 -4.23 6.34 7.27
CA ASN A 18 -5.36 6.64 6.41
C ASN A 18 -6.04 8.01 6.48
N ASP A 19 -5.38 9.07 6.86
CA ASP A 19 -6.02 10.39 6.88
C ASP A 19 -5.38 11.39 5.92
N LEU A 20 -4.45 10.92 5.09
CA LEU A 20 -3.81 11.79 4.13
C LEU A 20 -4.47 11.62 2.76
N ARG A 21 -4.88 12.75 2.17
CA ARG A 21 -5.44 12.75 0.83
C ARG A 21 -4.33 12.65 -0.20
N LEU A 22 -4.56 11.86 -1.23
CA LEU A 22 -3.62 11.66 -2.31
C LEU A 22 -4.26 12.11 -3.62
N ARG A 23 -3.57 12.96 -4.38
CA ARG A 23 -3.98 13.26 -5.74
C ARG A 23 -3.32 12.25 -6.66
N VAL A 24 -4.14 11.45 -7.34
CA VAL A 24 -3.63 10.34 -8.12
C VAL A 24 -3.19 10.78 -9.50
N ALA A 25 -3.91 11.70 -10.09
CA ALA A 25 -3.57 12.22 -11.40
C ALA A 25 -3.88 13.69 -11.45
N TYR A 26 -3.21 14.41 -12.32
CA TYR A 26 -3.51 15.83 -12.48
C TYR A 26 -4.94 16.07 -12.97
N ARG A 27 -5.64 15.02 -13.36
CA ARG A 27 -7.06 15.10 -13.71
C ARG A 27 -7.98 15.24 -12.50
N GLY A 28 -7.42 15.21 -11.29
CA GLY A 28 -8.20 15.51 -10.11
C GLY A 28 -8.84 14.33 -9.41
N LEU A 29 -8.36 13.12 -9.64
CA LEU A 29 -8.81 12.00 -8.83
C LEU A 29 -8.11 12.06 -7.48
N TYR A 30 -8.91 12.10 -6.41
CA TYR A 30 -8.40 12.14 -5.04
C TYR A 30 -8.83 10.87 -4.32
N THR A 31 -7.98 10.40 -3.43
CA THR A 31 -8.26 9.20 -2.65
C THR A 31 -7.49 9.28 -1.33
N CYS A 32 -7.94 8.50 -0.35
CA CYS A 32 -7.24 8.38 0.93
C CYS A 32 -6.87 6.92 1.11
N PRO A 33 -5.67 6.51 0.67
CA PRO A 33 -5.23 5.14 0.85
C PRO A 33 -5.13 4.78 2.33
N ASP A 34 -5.21 3.49 2.63
CA ASP A 34 -5.11 3.04 4.01
C ASP A 34 -3.74 3.34 4.60
N VAL A 35 -2.69 3.22 3.80
CA VAL A 35 -1.33 3.57 4.23
C VAL A 35 -0.59 4.22 3.07
N VAL A 36 0.11 5.31 3.35
CA VAL A 36 0.99 5.98 2.40
C VAL A 36 2.39 5.97 2.98
N VAL A 37 3.38 5.58 2.17
CA VAL A 37 4.78 5.68 2.55
C VAL A 37 5.45 6.70 1.65
N ILE A 38 6.15 7.65 2.24
CA ILE A 38 6.86 8.68 1.53
C ILE A 38 8.33 8.58 1.89
N CYS A 39 9.18 8.43 0.88
CA CYS A 39 10.63 8.44 1.08
C CYS A 39 11.17 9.74 0.50
N GLY A 40 11.89 10.48 1.34
CA GLY A 40 12.36 11.79 0.97
C GLY A 40 11.37 12.87 1.35
N LYS A 41 11.42 13.99 0.64
CA LYS A 41 10.64 15.15 0.99
C LYS A 41 9.23 15.09 0.42
N PRO A 42 8.19 15.19 1.27
CA PRO A 42 6.81 15.18 0.77
C PRO A 42 6.53 16.41 -0.09
N GLN A 43 5.75 16.19 -1.15
CA GLN A 43 5.29 17.26 -2.02
C GLN A 43 3.78 17.31 -1.97
N PHE A 44 3.26 18.50 -1.76
CA PHE A 44 1.81 18.70 -1.60
C PHE A 44 1.29 19.57 -2.73
N VAL A 45 -0.01 19.47 -2.98
CA VAL A 45 -0.68 20.37 -3.89
C VAL A 45 -0.54 21.79 -3.33
N ASP A 46 -0.28 22.76 -4.21
CA ASP A 46 -0.10 24.14 -3.80
C ASP A 46 -1.22 24.63 -2.89
N GLY A 47 -0.84 25.13 -1.72
CA GLY A 47 -1.81 25.65 -0.76
C GLY A 47 -2.56 24.59 0.02
N GLU A 48 -2.28 23.30 -0.21
CA GLU A 48 -2.98 22.22 0.47
C GLU A 48 -1.99 21.24 1.08
N ARG A 49 -1.76 21.39 2.37
CA ARG A 49 -0.79 20.54 3.07
C ARG A 49 -1.31 19.15 3.39
N ASP A 50 -2.58 18.90 3.14
CA ASP A 50 -3.19 17.60 3.38
C ASP A 50 -3.35 16.76 2.12
N THR A 51 -2.87 17.23 0.98
CA THR A 51 -3.00 16.53 -0.29
C THR A 51 -1.62 16.28 -0.90
N LEU A 52 -1.20 15.04 -0.85
CA LEU A 52 0.13 14.61 -1.29
C LEU A 52 0.11 14.24 -2.76
N ILE A 53 1.23 14.45 -3.45
CA ILE A 53 1.35 14.09 -4.87
C ILE A 53 2.51 13.14 -5.15
N ASN A 54 3.37 12.84 -4.18
CA ASN A 54 4.55 12.00 -4.45
C ASN A 54 4.72 10.83 -3.49
N PRO A 55 3.73 9.92 -3.41
CA PRO A 55 3.91 8.74 -2.58
C PRO A 55 4.97 7.82 -3.19
N THR A 56 5.71 7.13 -2.33
CA THR A 56 6.65 6.09 -2.75
C THR A 56 5.96 4.74 -2.81
N MET A 57 5.13 4.46 -1.82
CA MET A 57 4.42 3.20 -1.71
C MET A 57 3.03 3.42 -1.13
N LEU A 58 2.09 2.62 -1.56
CA LEU A 58 0.71 2.66 -1.06
C LEU A 58 0.28 1.28 -0.61
N VAL A 59 -0.56 1.23 0.42
CA VAL A 59 -1.16 -0.02 0.87
C VAL A 59 -2.66 0.19 0.95
N GLU A 60 -3.41 -0.73 0.37
CA GLU A 60 -4.87 -0.74 0.46
C GLU A 60 -5.32 -2.05 1.08
N VAL A 61 -6.22 -1.96 2.04
CA VAL A 61 -6.84 -3.13 2.63
C VAL A 61 -8.13 -3.41 1.87
N LEU A 62 -8.22 -4.61 1.32
CA LEU A 62 -9.37 -4.98 0.48
C LEU A 62 -10.53 -5.42 1.34
N SER A 63 -11.69 -4.81 1.14
CA SER A 63 -12.93 -5.30 1.73
C SER A 63 -13.77 -5.96 0.64
N PRO A 64 -14.74 -6.82 0.99
CA PRO A 64 -15.58 -7.44 -0.04
C PRO A 64 -16.27 -6.42 -0.94
N SER A 65 -16.66 -5.27 -0.39
CA SER A 65 -17.37 -4.25 -1.16
C SER A 65 -16.46 -3.41 -2.04
N THR A 66 -15.14 -3.37 -1.78
CA THR A 66 -14.23 -2.50 -2.51
C THR A 66 -13.17 -3.24 -3.32
N GLU A 67 -13.13 -4.56 -3.21
CA GLU A 67 -12.05 -5.33 -3.84
C GLU A 67 -11.98 -5.13 -5.35
N ALA A 68 -13.11 -5.23 -6.03
CA ALA A 68 -13.13 -5.07 -7.48
C ALA A 68 -12.65 -3.68 -7.90
N TYR A 69 -13.07 -2.66 -7.15
CA TYR A 69 -12.67 -1.28 -7.42
C TYR A 69 -11.16 -1.10 -7.26
N HIS A 70 -10.59 -1.62 -6.17
CA HIS A 70 -9.15 -1.52 -5.94
C HIS A 70 -8.35 -2.28 -6.98
N ARG A 71 -8.79 -3.47 -7.35
CA ARG A 71 -8.07 -4.29 -8.33
C ARG A 71 -8.14 -3.72 -9.73
N GLY A 72 -9.24 -3.07 -10.07
CA GLY A 72 -9.45 -2.54 -11.41
C GLY A 72 -9.10 -1.08 -11.51
N PHE A 73 -10.07 -0.22 -11.24
CA PHE A 73 -9.96 1.20 -11.51
C PHE A 73 -8.83 1.86 -10.72
N LYS A 74 -8.78 1.63 -9.41
CA LYS A 74 -7.77 2.28 -8.57
C LYS A 74 -6.36 1.83 -8.90
N SER A 75 -6.16 0.54 -9.13
CA SER A 75 -4.83 0.05 -9.51
C SER A 75 -4.34 0.70 -10.79
N ALA A 76 -5.23 0.83 -11.78
CA ALA A 76 -4.87 1.49 -13.03
C ALA A 76 -4.45 2.93 -12.80
N GLN A 77 -5.15 3.65 -11.92
CA GLN A 77 -4.80 5.02 -11.60
C GLN A 77 -3.49 5.12 -10.83
N TYR A 78 -3.28 4.24 -9.88
CA TYR A 78 -2.04 4.24 -9.09
C TYR A 78 -0.81 4.05 -9.97
N ARG A 79 -0.91 3.20 -10.99
CA ARG A 79 0.22 2.96 -11.89
C ARG A 79 0.62 4.19 -12.68
N GLN A 80 -0.22 5.22 -12.72
CA GLN A 80 0.09 6.47 -13.40
C GLN A 80 0.83 7.46 -12.52
N ILE A 81 0.91 7.22 -11.22
CA ILE A 81 1.62 8.11 -10.31
C ILE A 81 3.12 7.95 -10.55
N GLU A 82 3.76 9.01 -10.98
CA GLU A 82 5.16 8.97 -11.41
C GLU A 82 6.12 8.54 -10.32
N SER A 83 5.90 9.02 -9.10
CA SER A 83 6.78 8.72 -7.98
C SER A 83 6.56 7.33 -7.39
N LEU A 84 5.42 6.72 -7.67
CA LEU A 84 5.04 5.46 -7.02
C LEU A 84 5.89 4.31 -7.50
N ARG A 85 6.52 3.63 -6.57
CA ARG A 85 7.39 2.49 -6.85
C ARG A 85 6.72 1.16 -6.61
N GLU A 86 5.72 1.17 -5.71
CA GLU A 86 5.16 -0.10 -5.24
C GLU A 86 3.79 0.15 -4.64
N TYR A 87 2.87 -0.80 -4.78
CA TYR A 87 1.65 -0.76 -3.99
C TYR A 87 1.24 -2.18 -3.63
N ALA A 88 0.59 -2.31 -2.49
CA ALA A 88 0.21 -3.60 -1.95
C ALA A 88 -1.29 -3.64 -1.68
N LEU A 89 -1.88 -4.79 -1.96
CA LEU A 89 -3.28 -5.07 -1.65
C LEU A 89 -3.32 -6.15 -0.59
N VAL A 90 -3.90 -5.82 0.55
CA VAL A 90 -3.94 -6.70 1.73
C VAL A 90 -5.34 -7.28 1.86
N SER A 91 -5.46 -8.59 1.82
CA SER A 91 -6.76 -9.25 1.92
C SER A 91 -7.28 -9.19 3.36
N GLN A 92 -8.59 -9.02 3.50
CA GLN A 92 -9.26 -9.17 4.80
C GLN A 92 -9.85 -10.57 4.99
N LYS A 93 -9.91 -11.35 3.93
CA LYS A 93 -10.54 -12.68 3.99
C LYS A 93 -9.58 -13.77 4.41
N GLU A 94 -8.31 -13.58 4.12
CA GLU A 94 -7.27 -14.58 4.37
C GLU A 94 -5.93 -13.89 4.50
N PRO A 95 -4.95 -14.52 5.12
CA PRO A 95 -3.61 -13.92 5.17
C PRO A 95 -2.96 -13.98 3.80
N ARG A 96 -3.09 -12.89 3.06
CA ARG A 96 -2.57 -12.77 1.71
C ARG A 96 -2.28 -11.31 1.40
N ILE A 97 -1.11 -11.05 0.86
CA ILE A 97 -0.70 -9.72 0.40
C ILE A 97 -0.22 -9.85 -1.04
N GLU A 98 -0.80 -9.04 -1.91
CA GLU A 98 -0.35 -8.94 -3.30
C GLU A 98 0.45 -7.66 -3.43
N ILE A 99 1.62 -7.75 -4.06
CA ILE A 99 2.55 -6.64 -4.20
C ILE A 99 2.78 -6.38 -5.67
N PHE A 100 2.65 -5.11 -6.06
CA PHE A 100 2.90 -4.67 -7.42
C PHE A 100 4.08 -3.72 -7.39
N GLU A 101 5.15 -4.11 -8.05
CA GLU A 101 6.42 -3.36 -8.03
C GLU A 101 6.70 -2.82 -9.43
N ARG A 102 7.03 -1.53 -9.49
CA ARG A 102 7.38 -0.89 -10.76
C ARG A 102 8.75 -1.37 -11.22
N ARG A 103 8.80 -1.79 -12.45
CA ARG A 103 10.03 -2.20 -13.11
C ARG A 103 10.34 -1.23 -14.24
N GLU A 104 11.40 -1.47 -14.97
CA GLU A 104 11.78 -0.65 -16.11
C GLU A 104 10.75 -0.76 -17.23
N ASN A 105 10.76 0.19 -18.15
CA ASN A 105 9.91 0.19 -19.34
C ASN A 105 8.43 0.17 -19.01
N ARG A 106 8.03 0.84 -17.90
CA ARG A 106 6.64 0.96 -17.49
C ARG A 106 5.99 -0.39 -17.17
N GLN A 107 6.79 -1.35 -16.82
CA GLN A 107 6.28 -2.67 -16.44
C GLN A 107 6.09 -2.75 -14.94
N TRP A 108 5.12 -3.56 -14.54
CA TRP A 108 4.85 -3.81 -13.13
C TRP A 108 4.92 -5.30 -12.88
N LEU A 109 5.64 -5.69 -11.85
CA LEU A 109 5.78 -7.08 -11.46
C LEU A 109 4.86 -7.35 -10.29
N MET A 110 3.99 -8.33 -10.45
CA MET A 110 3.09 -8.74 -9.38
C MET A 110 3.65 -9.97 -8.69
N SER A 111 3.66 -9.95 -7.36
CA SER A 111 3.99 -11.11 -6.55
C SER A 111 3.02 -11.18 -5.40
N GLU A 112 2.97 -12.33 -4.74
CA GLU A 112 2.09 -12.46 -3.60
C GLU A 112 2.70 -13.34 -2.52
N ALA A 113 2.30 -13.07 -1.27
CA ALA A 113 2.62 -13.89 -0.13
C ALA A 113 1.31 -14.34 0.49
N ALA A 114 1.23 -15.62 0.84
CA ALA A 114 0.02 -16.19 1.41
C ALA A 114 0.37 -17.10 2.58
N GLY A 115 -0.44 -17.05 3.62
CA GLY A 115 -0.24 -17.83 4.82
C GLY A 115 0.43 -17.02 5.92
N LEU A 116 0.09 -17.35 7.17
CA LEU A 116 0.62 -16.60 8.31
C LEU A 116 2.13 -16.81 8.52
N ASP A 117 2.67 -17.91 8.04
CA ASP A 117 4.11 -18.16 8.14
C ASP A 117 4.90 -17.65 6.95
N ALA A 118 4.23 -17.01 6.01
CA ALA A 118 4.91 -16.40 4.86
C ALA A 118 5.43 -15.01 5.22
N GLY A 119 6.39 -14.54 4.44
CA GLY A 119 6.87 -13.18 4.55
C GLY A 119 6.92 -12.54 3.17
N CYS A 120 7.03 -11.23 3.16
CA CYS A 120 7.21 -10.49 1.92
C CYS A 120 8.19 -9.36 2.14
N CYS A 121 8.71 -8.84 1.05
CA CYS A 121 9.65 -7.73 1.09
C CYS A 121 9.16 -6.62 0.19
N PHE A 122 9.10 -5.41 0.72
CA PHE A 122 8.76 -4.22 -0.06
C PHE A 122 10.06 -3.60 -0.54
N GLN A 123 10.40 -3.84 -1.79
CA GLN A 123 11.68 -3.44 -2.34
C GLN A 123 11.88 -1.91 -2.31
N SER A 124 10.81 -1.17 -2.53
CA SER A 124 10.91 0.29 -2.61
C SER A 124 11.38 0.93 -1.30
N ILE A 125 11.13 0.27 -0.18
CA ILE A 125 11.49 0.79 1.14
C ILE A 125 12.44 -0.15 1.88
N ASP A 126 12.93 -1.18 1.20
CA ASP A 126 13.88 -2.15 1.75
C ASP A 126 13.40 -2.69 3.09
N CYS A 127 12.19 -3.20 3.11
CA CYS A 127 11.55 -3.63 4.34
C CYS A 127 10.93 -5.01 4.17
N GLY A 128 11.39 -5.97 4.97
CA GLY A 128 10.78 -7.30 5.04
C GLY A 128 9.78 -7.36 6.19
N ILE A 129 8.69 -8.08 5.98
CA ILE A 129 7.62 -8.15 6.97
C ILE A 129 6.99 -9.54 6.91
N LEU A 130 6.61 -10.06 8.07
CA LEU A 130 5.92 -11.34 8.17
C LEU A 130 4.41 -11.11 8.15
N LEU A 131 3.69 -11.97 7.46
CA LEU A 131 2.23 -11.85 7.43
C LEU A 131 1.64 -12.04 8.82
N ALA A 132 2.25 -12.87 9.66
CA ALA A 132 1.79 -13.02 11.03
C ALA A 132 1.77 -11.68 11.78
N ASP A 133 2.73 -10.79 11.50
CA ASP A 133 2.76 -9.49 12.13
C ASP A 133 1.69 -8.55 11.58
N VAL A 134 1.44 -8.64 10.28
CA VAL A 134 0.40 -7.82 9.64
C VAL A 134 -0.98 -8.19 10.16
N TYR A 135 -1.23 -9.47 10.33
CA TYR A 135 -2.54 -9.97 10.72
C TYR A 135 -2.62 -10.28 12.22
N GLN A 136 -1.74 -9.69 12.98
CA GLN A 136 -1.75 -9.84 14.42
C GLN A 136 -3.11 -9.43 14.98
N SER A 137 -3.70 -10.25 15.82
CA SER A 137 -5.02 -10.03 16.42
C SER A 137 -6.18 -10.15 15.45
N VAL A 138 -5.94 -10.63 14.24
CA VAL A 138 -7.01 -10.88 13.28
C VAL A 138 -7.38 -12.35 13.33
N ALA A 139 -8.67 -12.62 13.51
CA ALA A 139 -9.19 -13.97 13.52
C ALA A 139 -9.91 -14.24 12.22
N PHE A 140 -9.49 -15.25 11.48
CA PHE A 140 -10.13 -15.60 10.21
C PHE A 140 -11.13 -16.73 10.37
N GLY A 141 -10.99 -17.50 11.39
CA GLY A 141 -11.54 -18.80 11.48
C GLY A 141 -13.04 -18.95 11.54
N GLU A 142 -13.61 -18.48 12.61
CA GLU A 142 -15.03 -18.73 12.86
C GLU A 142 -15.91 -18.08 11.83
N SER A 143 -15.61 -16.85 11.52
CA SER A 143 -16.42 -16.12 10.59
C SER A 143 -16.13 -16.53 9.16
N ALA A 144 -14.97 -17.10 8.92
CA ALA A 144 -14.55 -17.54 7.62
C ALA A 144 -14.09 -18.97 7.74
N PRO A 145 -15.01 -19.91 7.63
CA PRO A 145 -14.62 -21.32 7.69
C PRO A 145 -13.51 -21.54 6.71
N ARG A 146 -12.52 -22.08 7.17
CA ARG A 146 -11.32 -22.23 6.37
C ARG A 146 -11.37 -23.47 5.55
#